data_b4a3961d028ba40839ea35be393bbf6a
#
_entry.id   b4a3961d028ba40839ea35be393bbf6a
#
_cell.length_a   1.000
_cell.length_b   1.000
_cell.length_c   1.000
_cell.angle_alpha   90.00
_cell.angle_beta   90.00
_cell.angle_gamma   90.00
#
_symmetry.space_group_name_H-M   'P 1'
#
loop_
_entity.id
_entity.type
_entity.pdbx_description
1 polymer ?
#
loop_
_entity_poly.entity_id
_entity_poly.type
_entity_poly.pdbx_seq_one_letter_code
_entity_poly.pdbx_strand_id
1 'polypeptide(L)'
;MKADTQTIDILLLGSGGREHALAAKLAASPRAGKLYIAPGNGGTASCGENVVLDDCDPAAVAAFAQSHGCGLVVIGPEAPLVAGVADAVRAAGIPCFGPGAEGAQMEGSKLFSKQLMERAGIPTAAYGSFTDEASALAYVREQGAPLVVKADGLAAGKGVIVATELEQAEEAVRECFGGTFGDAGNTVVIEEMLVGPECSLLAFTDGKTVRPMATSQDHKRALEGDLGPNTGGMGVYSPVPIVTDEEHATMVKVMEQTVAELAAEGIDYQIGRASCRERV
;
A
#
# COMPACT_ATOMS: atom_id res chain seq x y z
N MET A 1 -13.64 35.29 2.14
CA MET A 1 -12.26 34.98 1.77
C MET A 1 -12.25 34.71 0.26
N LYS A 2 -11.50 35.50 -0.53
CA LYS A 2 -11.24 35.13 -1.93
C LYS A 2 -10.40 33.86 -1.90
N ALA A 3 -10.87 32.79 -2.57
CA ALA A 3 -10.07 31.60 -2.73
C ALA A 3 -8.76 32.00 -3.46
N ASP A 4 -7.62 31.60 -2.92
CA ASP A 4 -6.35 31.74 -3.59
C ASP A 4 -6.43 30.93 -4.90
N THR A 5 -6.45 31.64 -6.03
CA THR A 5 -6.68 31.06 -7.36
C THR A 5 -5.37 30.71 -8.06
N GLN A 6 -4.24 30.76 -7.33
CA GLN A 6 -2.95 30.41 -7.91
C GLN A 6 -2.92 28.90 -8.25
N THR A 7 -2.70 28.60 -9.53
CA THR A 7 -2.48 27.24 -10.00
C THR A 7 -1.09 26.76 -9.61
N ILE A 8 -0.95 25.45 -9.39
CA ILE A 8 0.31 24.79 -9.07
C ILE A 8 0.60 23.71 -10.11
N ASP A 9 1.84 23.61 -10.52
CA ASP A 9 2.29 22.50 -11.36
C ASP A 9 2.50 21.26 -10.50
N ILE A 10 2.13 20.09 -11.01
CA ILE A 10 2.06 18.85 -10.26
C ILE A 10 2.88 17.79 -10.98
N LEU A 11 3.68 17.02 -10.22
CA LEU A 11 4.29 15.79 -10.69
C LEU A 11 3.57 14.59 -10.04
N LEU A 12 3.00 13.72 -10.85
CA LEU A 12 2.38 12.46 -10.43
C LEU A 12 3.32 11.30 -10.81
N LEU A 13 3.67 10.46 -9.83
CA LEU A 13 4.50 9.28 -10.05
C LEU A 13 3.63 8.04 -10.19
N GLY A 14 3.99 7.19 -11.15
CA GLY A 14 3.40 5.89 -11.41
C GLY A 14 2.77 5.75 -12.80
N SER A 15 2.34 4.54 -13.14
CA SER A 15 1.88 4.18 -14.49
C SER A 15 0.64 3.28 -14.51
N GLY A 16 0.04 2.98 -13.36
CA GLY A 16 -1.12 2.09 -13.26
C GLY A 16 -2.47 2.77 -13.50
N GLY A 17 -3.54 1.99 -13.42
CA GLY A 17 -4.92 2.50 -13.48
C GLY A 17 -5.27 3.45 -12.33
N ARG A 18 -4.70 3.22 -11.15
CA ARG A 18 -4.80 4.12 -10.00
C ARG A 18 -4.25 5.50 -10.34
N GLU A 19 -3.05 5.57 -10.90
CA GLU A 19 -2.41 6.83 -11.29
C GLU A 19 -3.15 7.50 -12.43
N HIS A 20 -3.74 6.75 -13.37
CA HIS A 20 -4.60 7.33 -14.39
C HIS A 20 -5.85 7.99 -13.77
N ALA A 21 -6.50 7.34 -12.80
CA ALA A 21 -7.65 7.93 -12.10
C ALA A 21 -7.26 9.20 -11.31
N LEU A 22 -6.09 9.18 -10.64
CA LEU A 22 -5.53 10.34 -9.96
C LEU A 22 -5.23 11.47 -10.96
N ALA A 23 -4.58 11.15 -12.11
CA ALA A 23 -4.28 12.11 -13.15
C ALA A 23 -5.54 12.81 -13.68
N ALA A 24 -6.59 12.05 -13.98
CA ALA A 24 -7.86 12.60 -14.45
C ALA A 24 -8.49 13.53 -13.40
N LYS A 25 -8.41 13.15 -12.11
CA LYS A 25 -8.97 13.97 -11.03
C LYS A 25 -8.15 15.23 -10.77
N LEU A 26 -6.81 15.14 -10.82
CA LEU A 26 -5.92 16.28 -10.68
C LEU A 26 -6.10 17.26 -11.84
N ALA A 27 -6.12 16.78 -13.09
CA ALA A 27 -6.33 17.61 -14.27
C ALA A 27 -7.67 18.36 -14.27
N ALA A 28 -8.70 17.79 -13.65
CA ALA A 28 -9.99 18.44 -13.49
C ALA A 28 -10.01 19.52 -12.37
N SER A 29 -8.97 19.64 -11.58
CA SER A 29 -8.90 20.62 -10.49
C SER A 29 -8.66 22.03 -11.03
N PRO A 30 -9.43 23.05 -10.59
CA PRO A 30 -9.19 24.43 -10.97
C PRO A 30 -7.86 24.98 -10.41
N ARG A 31 -7.21 24.25 -9.53
CA ARG A 31 -5.91 24.59 -8.96
C ARG A 31 -4.73 23.90 -9.67
N ALA A 32 -4.98 22.97 -10.59
CA ALA A 32 -3.93 22.36 -11.35
C ALA A 32 -3.42 23.31 -12.45
N GLY A 33 -2.10 23.49 -12.47
CA GLY A 33 -1.36 24.06 -13.59
C GLY A 33 -0.99 22.93 -14.57
N LYS A 34 0.30 22.80 -14.88
CA LYS A 34 0.78 21.65 -15.63
C LYS A 34 0.77 20.40 -14.79
N LEU A 35 0.39 19.28 -15.42
CA LEU A 35 0.46 17.96 -14.80
C LEU A 35 1.50 17.11 -15.56
N TYR A 36 2.62 16.83 -14.91
CA TYR A 36 3.64 15.89 -15.36
C TYR A 36 3.36 14.51 -14.75
N ILE A 37 3.55 13.42 -15.51
CA ILE A 37 3.26 12.06 -15.04
C ILE A 37 4.46 11.17 -15.41
N ALA A 38 5.04 10.52 -14.43
CA ALA A 38 6.26 9.73 -14.59
C ALA A 38 6.11 8.28 -14.08
N PRO A 39 6.32 7.26 -14.90
CA PRO A 39 6.47 7.34 -16.35
C PRO A 39 5.16 7.52 -17.11
N GLY A 40 4.00 7.37 -16.43
CA GLY A 40 2.66 7.42 -17.01
C GLY A 40 2.35 6.22 -17.91
N ASN A 41 1.24 6.32 -18.62
CA ASN A 41 0.75 5.31 -19.58
C ASN A 41 -0.04 5.95 -20.71
N GLY A 42 -0.60 5.14 -21.62
CA GLY A 42 -1.37 5.65 -22.75
C GLY A 42 -2.61 6.44 -22.38
N GLY A 43 -3.23 6.14 -21.22
CA GLY A 43 -4.41 6.87 -20.72
C GLY A 43 -4.02 8.20 -20.06
N THR A 44 -2.93 8.23 -19.29
CA THR A 44 -2.47 9.44 -18.60
C THR A 44 -2.04 10.55 -19.55
N ALA A 45 -1.61 10.21 -20.77
CA ALA A 45 -1.30 11.18 -21.81
C ALA A 45 -2.48 12.09 -22.21
N SER A 46 -3.72 11.69 -21.92
CA SER A 46 -4.92 12.53 -22.10
C SER A 46 -5.14 13.52 -20.96
N CYS A 47 -4.47 13.32 -19.81
CA CYS A 47 -4.65 14.13 -18.61
C CYS A 47 -3.49 15.13 -18.39
N GLY A 48 -2.31 14.81 -18.91
CA GLY A 48 -1.10 15.62 -18.71
C GLY A 48 0.05 15.16 -19.60
N GLU A 49 1.25 15.61 -19.29
CA GLU A 49 2.48 15.29 -20.02
C GLU A 49 3.17 14.08 -19.37
N ASN A 50 3.24 12.96 -20.09
CA ASN A 50 4.04 11.83 -19.66
C ASN A 50 5.54 12.16 -19.85
N VAL A 51 6.34 11.93 -18.83
CA VAL A 51 7.79 12.22 -18.83
C VAL A 51 8.60 10.97 -18.51
N VAL A 52 9.76 10.86 -19.13
CA VAL A 52 10.70 9.76 -18.84
C VAL A 52 11.51 10.13 -17.61
N LEU A 53 11.23 9.48 -16.52
CA LEU A 53 11.90 9.67 -15.23
C LEU A 53 11.85 8.34 -14.48
N ASP A 54 12.94 7.97 -13.82
CA ASP A 54 12.95 6.86 -12.87
C ASP A 54 12.21 7.32 -11.60
N ASP A 55 11.01 6.81 -11.40
CA ASP A 55 10.14 7.19 -10.29
C ASP A 55 10.62 6.63 -8.93
N CYS A 56 11.59 5.71 -8.94
CA CYS A 56 12.24 5.17 -7.75
C CYS A 56 13.62 5.79 -7.45
N ASP A 57 14.07 6.78 -8.22
CA ASP A 57 15.28 7.56 -7.92
C ASP A 57 14.92 8.85 -7.17
N PRO A 58 15.15 8.92 -5.82
CA PRO A 58 14.80 10.08 -5.03
C PRO A 58 15.44 11.40 -5.50
N ALA A 59 16.71 11.32 -5.93
CA ALA A 59 17.45 12.51 -6.35
C ALA A 59 16.96 13.02 -7.71
N ALA A 60 16.70 12.11 -8.65
CA ALA A 60 16.18 12.46 -9.97
C ALA A 60 14.78 13.08 -9.89
N VAL A 61 13.91 12.50 -9.06
CA VAL A 61 12.54 13.02 -8.87
C VAL A 61 12.55 14.41 -8.21
N ALA A 62 13.34 14.61 -7.15
CA ALA A 62 13.45 15.90 -6.49
C ALA A 62 14.01 16.97 -7.44
N ALA A 63 15.05 16.65 -8.21
CA ALA A 63 15.64 17.56 -9.19
C ALA A 63 14.67 17.91 -10.33
N PHE A 64 13.92 16.93 -10.83
CA PHE A 64 12.88 17.17 -11.84
C PHE A 64 11.82 18.14 -11.31
N ALA A 65 11.28 17.86 -10.12
CA ALA A 65 10.24 18.67 -9.51
C ALA A 65 10.71 20.13 -9.27
N GLN A 66 11.96 20.32 -8.82
CA GLN A 66 12.56 21.65 -8.66
C GLN A 66 12.73 22.39 -9.98
N SER A 67 13.32 21.73 -10.99
CA SER A 67 13.62 22.37 -12.28
C SER A 67 12.36 22.74 -13.07
N HIS A 68 11.26 22.05 -12.85
CA HIS A 68 9.97 22.33 -13.47
C HIS A 68 9.02 23.16 -12.61
N GLY A 69 9.47 23.63 -11.44
CA GLY A 69 8.69 24.48 -10.55
C GLY A 69 7.43 23.79 -10.00
N CYS A 70 7.46 22.47 -9.82
CA CYS A 70 6.32 21.74 -9.28
C CYS A 70 6.02 22.20 -7.85
N GLY A 71 4.76 22.55 -7.59
CA GLY A 71 4.28 22.94 -6.26
C GLY A 71 3.70 21.77 -5.46
N LEU A 72 3.60 20.58 -6.07
CA LEU A 72 3.15 19.35 -5.43
C LEU A 72 3.70 18.13 -6.16
N VAL A 73 4.18 17.13 -5.41
CA VAL A 73 4.44 15.79 -5.93
C VAL A 73 3.43 14.81 -5.34
N VAL A 74 2.83 13.97 -6.18
CA VAL A 74 1.87 12.94 -5.78
C VAL A 74 2.46 11.58 -6.12
N ILE A 75 2.62 10.71 -5.13
CA ILE A 75 3.19 9.38 -5.31
C ILE A 75 2.07 8.34 -5.25
N GLY A 76 1.84 7.65 -6.36
CA GLY A 76 0.82 6.62 -6.46
C GLY A 76 1.26 5.25 -5.95
N PRO A 77 2.37 4.68 -6.49
CA PRO A 77 2.82 3.34 -6.13
C PRO A 77 3.66 3.30 -4.84
N GLU A 78 3.82 2.11 -4.29
CA GLU A 78 4.51 1.87 -3.03
C GLU A 78 6.04 1.91 -3.18
N ALA A 79 6.57 1.43 -4.30
CA ALA A 79 8.01 1.31 -4.50
C ALA A 79 8.77 2.63 -4.39
N PRO A 80 8.35 3.75 -5.02
CA PRO A 80 8.98 5.05 -4.82
C PRO A 80 8.92 5.54 -3.35
N LEU A 81 7.86 5.22 -2.63
CA LEU A 81 7.73 5.59 -1.21
C LEU A 81 8.77 4.86 -0.36
N VAL A 82 8.89 3.54 -0.54
CA VAL A 82 9.91 2.71 0.14
C VAL A 82 11.31 3.15 -0.24
N ALA A 83 11.53 3.60 -1.49
CA ALA A 83 12.81 4.14 -1.94
C ALA A 83 13.16 5.52 -1.35
N GLY A 84 12.25 6.17 -0.62
CA GLY A 84 12.51 7.47 0.04
C GLY A 84 12.29 8.69 -0.86
N VAL A 85 11.57 8.54 -1.95
CA VAL A 85 11.27 9.65 -2.87
C VAL A 85 10.54 10.79 -2.17
N ALA A 86 9.57 10.47 -1.30
CA ALA A 86 8.83 11.50 -0.56
C ALA A 86 9.74 12.32 0.37
N ASP A 87 10.71 11.67 1.00
CA ASP A 87 11.68 12.34 1.88
C ASP A 87 12.58 13.29 1.11
N ALA A 88 13.11 12.86 -0.04
CA ALA A 88 13.93 13.70 -0.89
C ALA A 88 13.17 14.92 -1.46
N VAL A 89 11.92 14.73 -1.86
CA VAL A 89 11.05 15.81 -2.36
C VAL A 89 10.76 16.83 -1.26
N ARG A 90 10.46 16.38 -0.04
CA ARG A 90 10.25 17.26 1.11
C ARG A 90 11.53 18.00 1.53
N ALA A 91 12.66 17.30 1.52
CA ALA A 91 13.98 17.92 1.75
C ALA A 91 14.31 19.00 0.72
N ALA A 92 13.79 18.88 -0.50
CA ALA A 92 13.88 19.88 -1.55
C ALA A 92 12.89 21.06 -1.38
N GLY A 93 12.09 21.08 -0.29
CA GLY A 93 11.12 22.12 0.03
C GLY A 93 9.81 22.02 -0.75
N ILE A 94 9.51 20.88 -1.38
CA ILE A 94 8.30 20.69 -2.19
C ILE A 94 7.30 19.82 -1.40
N PRO A 95 6.03 20.24 -1.29
CA PRO A 95 4.97 19.40 -0.72
C PRO A 95 4.85 18.07 -1.46
N CYS A 96 4.69 16.99 -0.69
CA CYS A 96 4.58 15.64 -1.26
C CYS A 96 3.39 14.89 -0.64
N PHE A 97 2.54 14.33 -1.49
CA PHE A 97 1.48 13.40 -1.08
C PHE A 97 2.04 11.98 -1.11
N GLY A 98 2.20 11.39 0.06
CA GLY A 98 2.77 10.06 0.31
C GLY A 98 3.60 10.07 1.60
N PRO A 99 3.65 8.99 2.38
CA PRO A 99 4.50 8.89 3.56
C PRO A 99 6.00 8.88 3.19
N GLY A 100 6.86 9.19 4.15
CA GLY A 100 8.30 8.96 4.03
C GLY A 100 8.64 7.46 4.01
N ALA A 101 9.91 7.12 3.76
CA ALA A 101 10.36 5.73 3.62
C ALA A 101 10.04 4.88 4.87
N GLU A 102 10.17 5.46 6.05
CA GLU A 102 9.86 4.78 7.30
C GLU A 102 8.37 4.47 7.42
N GLY A 103 7.49 5.43 7.16
CA GLY A 103 6.03 5.23 7.14
C GLY A 103 5.58 4.29 6.01
N ALA A 104 6.29 4.27 4.89
CA ALA A 104 6.03 3.37 3.77
C ALA A 104 6.26 1.90 4.11
N GLN A 105 6.97 1.58 5.22
CA GLN A 105 7.13 0.22 5.71
C GLN A 105 5.79 -0.43 6.11
N MET A 106 4.75 0.34 6.35
CA MET A 106 3.39 -0.19 6.55
C MET A 106 2.89 -1.05 5.37
N GLU A 107 3.38 -0.78 4.16
CA GLU A 107 3.11 -1.59 2.96
C GLU A 107 4.37 -2.37 2.54
N GLY A 108 5.55 -1.79 2.78
CA GLY A 108 6.86 -2.32 2.37
C GLY A 108 7.28 -3.56 3.13
N SER A 109 6.86 -3.70 4.40
CA SER A 109 7.17 -4.85 5.26
C SER A 109 5.93 -5.35 5.98
N LYS A 110 5.58 -6.60 5.74
CA LYS A 110 4.47 -7.25 6.43
C LYS A 110 4.77 -7.44 7.91
N LEU A 111 6.04 -7.75 8.21
CA LEU A 111 6.50 -7.89 9.59
C LEU A 111 6.40 -6.57 10.36
N PHE A 112 6.82 -5.46 9.75
CA PHE A 112 6.67 -4.13 10.36
C PHE A 112 5.20 -3.84 10.72
N SER A 113 4.29 -4.06 9.76
CA SER A 113 2.84 -3.87 9.98
C SER A 113 2.31 -4.76 11.09
N LYS A 114 2.69 -6.04 11.13
CA LYS A 114 2.28 -6.96 12.19
C LYS A 114 2.75 -6.51 13.56
N GLN A 115 4.01 -6.14 13.69
CA GLN A 115 4.59 -5.65 14.93
C GLN A 115 3.94 -4.35 15.42
N LEU A 116 3.63 -3.43 14.50
CA LEU A 116 2.90 -2.21 14.83
C LEU A 116 1.48 -2.54 15.32
N MET A 117 0.76 -3.42 14.63
CA MET A 117 -0.58 -3.84 15.05
C MET A 117 -0.56 -4.48 16.44
N GLU A 118 0.43 -5.32 16.73
CA GLU A 118 0.62 -5.97 18.03
C GLU A 118 0.85 -4.92 19.14
N ARG A 119 1.76 -3.96 18.92
CA ARG A 119 2.04 -2.88 19.87
C ARG A 119 0.82 -1.98 20.12
N ALA A 120 0.10 -1.65 19.05
CA ALA A 120 -1.09 -0.80 19.13
C ALA A 120 -2.35 -1.55 19.62
N GLY A 121 -2.28 -2.87 19.86
CA GLY A 121 -3.44 -3.68 20.23
C GLY A 121 -4.50 -3.77 19.14
N ILE A 122 -4.09 -3.66 17.87
CA ILE A 122 -4.97 -3.77 16.71
C ILE A 122 -5.16 -5.26 16.36
N PRO A 123 -6.38 -5.74 16.21
CA PRO A 123 -6.65 -7.12 15.82
C PRO A 123 -5.99 -7.46 14.49
N THR A 124 -5.33 -8.60 14.42
CA THR A 124 -4.71 -9.12 13.20
C THR A 124 -4.62 -10.64 13.31
N ALA A 125 -4.47 -11.34 12.18
CA ALA A 125 -4.25 -12.77 12.15
C ALA A 125 -3.04 -13.15 13.02
N ALA A 126 -3.14 -14.23 13.78
CA ALA A 126 -2.01 -14.80 14.52
C ALA A 126 -0.88 -15.13 13.54
N TYR A 127 0.37 -14.86 13.92
CA TYR A 127 1.49 -15.00 12.99
C TYR A 127 2.78 -15.43 13.68
N GLY A 128 3.70 -16.00 12.88
CA GLY A 128 5.10 -16.16 13.21
C GLY A 128 5.97 -15.56 12.10
N SER A 129 7.15 -15.04 12.45
CA SER A 129 8.13 -14.52 11.48
C SER A 129 9.45 -15.25 11.58
N PHE A 130 10.05 -15.56 10.45
CA PHE A 130 11.22 -16.43 10.36
C PHE A 130 12.22 -15.89 9.34
N THR A 131 13.51 -16.00 9.69
CA THR A 131 14.64 -15.64 8.81
C THR A 131 15.45 -16.86 8.38
N ASP A 132 14.99 -18.06 8.74
CA ASP A 132 15.58 -19.33 8.31
C ASP A 132 14.48 -20.36 8.00
N GLU A 133 14.76 -21.19 7.01
CA GLU A 133 13.83 -22.20 6.49
C GLU A 133 13.47 -23.25 7.55
N ALA A 134 14.46 -23.70 8.34
CA ALA A 134 14.26 -24.80 9.29
C ALA A 134 13.25 -24.43 10.38
N SER A 135 13.38 -23.24 10.95
CA SER A 135 12.45 -22.72 11.98
C SER A 135 11.05 -22.49 11.38
N ALA A 136 10.97 -21.95 10.16
CA ALA A 136 9.69 -21.75 9.46
C ALA A 136 8.98 -23.09 9.20
N LEU A 137 9.69 -24.10 8.72
CA LEU A 137 9.14 -25.44 8.51
C LEU A 137 8.69 -26.11 9.81
N ALA A 138 9.46 -25.92 10.90
CA ALA A 138 9.06 -26.43 12.22
C ALA A 138 7.74 -25.82 12.68
N TYR A 139 7.59 -24.50 12.54
CA TYR A 139 6.36 -23.79 12.88
C TYR A 139 5.15 -24.25 12.03
N VAL A 140 5.34 -24.40 10.71
CA VAL A 140 4.28 -24.90 9.80
C VAL A 140 3.81 -26.29 10.24
N ARG A 141 4.72 -27.19 10.63
CA ARG A 141 4.38 -28.54 11.11
C ARG A 141 3.67 -28.54 12.45
N GLU A 142 4.00 -27.59 13.31
CA GLU A 142 3.37 -27.43 14.62
C GLU A 142 1.94 -26.87 14.49
N GLN A 143 1.74 -25.85 13.64
CA GLN A 143 0.44 -25.20 13.47
C GLN A 143 -0.52 -26.04 12.58
N GLY A 144 0.01 -26.79 11.63
CA GLY A 144 -0.79 -27.49 10.62
C GLY A 144 -1.34 -26.53 9.55
N ALA A 145 -2.18 -27.08 8.66
CA ALA A 145 -2.89 -26.27 7.66
C ALA A 145 -4.39 -26.14 8.04
N PRO A 146 -5.09 -25.09 7.55
CA PRO A 146 -4.67 -24.10 6.56
C PRO A 146 -3.85 -22.95 7.14
N LEU A 147 -2.90 -22.43 6.34
CA LEU A 147 -2.02 -21.31 6.69
C LEU A 147 -1.83 -20.36 5.50
N VAL A 148 -1.36 -19.15 5.76
CA VAL A 148 -0.95 -18.20 4.72
C VAL A 148 0.54 -17.90 4.89
N VAL A 149 1.34 -18.28 3.90
CA VAL A 149 2.78 -18.01 3.86
C VAL A 149 3.04 -16.78 3.01
N LYS A 150 3.78 -15.83 3.56
CA LYS A 150 4.05 -14.53 2.90
C LYS A 150 5.54 -14.22 2.93
N ALA A 151 6.13 -13.95 1.77
CA ALA A 151 7.43 -13.28 1.72
C ALA A 151 7.28 -11.85 2.24
N ASP A 152 8.21 -11.39 3.10
CA ASP A 152 8.23 -10.01 3.58
C ASP A 152 8.77 -9.08 2.49
N GLY A 153 8.20 -7.89 2.35
CA GLY A 153 8.56 -6.93 1.32
C GLY A 153 7.61 -6.90 0.12
N LEU A 154 7.96 -6.06 -0.85
CA LEU A 154 7.18 -5.82 -2.07
C LEU A 154 7.41 -6.95 -3.08
N ALA A 155 6.47 -7.86 -3.21
CA ALA A 155 6.51 -8.99 -4.16
C ALA A 155 5.40 -8.91 -5.23
N ALA A 156 4.90 -7.70 -5.53
CA ALA A 156 3.84 -7.45 -6.53
C ALA A 156 2.61 -8.37 -6.38
N GLY A 157 2.22 -8.69 -5.14
CA GLY A 157 1.10 -9.58 -4.84
C GLY A 157 1.37 -11.08 -5.04
N LYS A 158 2.54 -11.47 -5.53
CA LYS A 158 2.89 -12.87 -5.80
C LYS A 158 3.52 -13.58 -4.60
N GLY A 159 4.02 -12.85 -3.62
CA GLY A 159 4.66 -13.39 -2.41
C GLY A 159 3.67 -13.82 -1.32
N VAL A 160 2.39 -14.07 -1.64
CA VAL A 160 1.36 -14.51 -0.69
C VAL A 160 0.76 -15.82 -1.19
N ILE A 161 0.98 -16.89 -0.44
CA ILE A 161 0.55 -18.25 -0.79
C ILE A 161 -0.42 -18.74 0.30
N VAL A 162 -1.67 -19.01 -0.12
CA VAL A 162 -2.68 -19.62 0.75
C VAL A 162 -2.53 -21.14 0.62
N ALA A 163 -2.10 -21.78 1.68
CA ALA A 163 -1.88 -23.22 1.75
C ALA A 163 -3.02 -23.88 2.53
N THR A 164 -3.78 -24.74 1.86
CA THR A 164 -4.87 -25.51 2.47
C THR A 164 -4.40 -26.85 3.01
N GLU A 165 -3.24 -27.32 2.54
CA GLU A 165 -2.61 -28.58 2.94
C GLU A 165 -1.19 -28.31 3.46
N LEU A 166 -0.71 -29.18 4.35
CA LEU A 166 0.60 -29.03 4.99
C LEU A 166 1.75 -29.00 3.97
N GLU A 167 1.70 -29.88 2.98
CA GLU A 167 2.70 -29.96 1.93
C GLU A 167 2.81 -28.67 1.12
N GLN A 168 1.68 -28.01 0.86
CA GLN A 168 1.64 -26.72 0.16
C GLN A 168 2.29 -25.61 1.01
N ALA A 169 2.07 -25.62 2.32
CA ALA A 169 2.68 -24.64 3.23
C ALA A 169 4.20 -24.85 3.31
N GLU A 170 4.67 -26.10 3.39
CA GLU A 170 6.09 -26.41 3.35
C GLU A 170 6.77 -26.02 2.04
N GLU A 171 6.09 -26.26 0.89
CA GLU A 171 6.60 -25.84 -0.41
C GLU A 171 6.69 -24.33 -0.53
N ALA A 172 5.64 -23.60 -0.08
CA ALA A 172 5.63 -22.15 -0.04
C ALA A 172 6.79 -21.56 0.78
N VAL A 173 7.11 -22.16 1.94
CA VAL A 173 8.27 -21.76 2.74
C VAL A 173 9.57 -21.97 1.97
N ARG A 174 9.76 -23.14 1.32
CA ARG A 174 10.96 -23.42 0.52
C ARG A 174 11.08 -22.48 -0.68
N GLU A 175 9.97 -22.14 -1.35
CA GLU A 175 9.96 -21.18 -2.45
C GLU A 175 10.43 -19.78 -1.98
N CYS A 176 9.97 -19.33 -0.82
CA CYS A 176 10.38 -18.05 -0.25
C CYS A 176 11.90 -18.02 -0.02
N PHE A 177 12.44 -18.97 0.74
CA PHE A 177 13.87 -19.02 1.04
C PHE A 177 14.74 -19.47 -0.15
N GLY A 178 14.14 -20.12 -1.15
CA GLY A 178 14.79 -20.51 -2.40
C GLY A 178 15.09 -19.37 -3.37
N GLY A 179 14.76 -18.12 -2.99
CA GLY A 179 15.10 -16.93 -3.77
C GLY A 179 14.08 -16.57 -4.87
N THR A 180 12.94 -17.25 -4.96
CA THR A 180 11.86 -16.95 -5.93
C THR A 180 11.39 -15.50 -5.84
N PHE A 181 11.43 -14.90 -4.64
CA PHE A 181 10.99 -13.53 -4.37
C PHE A 181 12.16 -12.56 -4.10
N GLY A 182 13.40 -12.94 -4.45
CA GLY A 182 14.59 -12.14 -4.20
C GLY A 182 14.74 -11.81 -2.70
N ASP A 183 15.16 -10.59 -2.39
CA ASP A 183 15.37 -10.16 -0.99
C ASP A 183 14.10 -10.20 -0.13
N ALA A 184 12.92 -10.10 -0.73
CA ALA A 184 11.65 -10.21 -0.03
C ALA A 184 11.46 -11.60 0.62
N GLY A 185 12.12 -12.64 0.09
CA GLY A 185 12.11 -13.99 0.65
C GLY A 185 13.05 -14.22 1.84
N ASN A 186 13.92 -13.27 2.18
CA ASN A 186 14.84 -13.39 3.30
C ASN A 186 14.13 -13.40 4.66
N THR A 187 12.90 -12.90 4.71
CA THR A 187 12.01 -13.00 5.87
C THR A 187 10.66 -13.53 5.42
N VAL A 188 10.13 -14.48 6.16
CA VAL A 188 8.82 -15.10 5.87
C VAL A 188 7.89 -14.88 7.05
N VAL A 189 6.70 -14.39 6.77
CA VAL A 189 5.62 -14.26 7.75
C VAL A 189 4.59 -15.35 7.46
N ILE A 190 4.28 -16.17 8.46
CA ILE A 190 3.32 -17.26 8.37
C ILE A 190 2.15 -16.91 9.27
N GLU A 191 0.95 -16.86 8.70
CA GLU A 191 -0.26 -16.41 9.37
C GLU A 191 -1.34 -17.48 9.38
N GLU A 192 -2.23 -17.42 10.37
CA GLU A 192 -3.49 -18.16 10.29
C GLU A 192 -4.31 -17.70 9.07
N MET A 193 -5.05 -18.61 8.49
CA MET A 193 -5.94 -18.29 7.37
C MET A 193 -7.27 -17.75 7.90
N LEU A 194 -7.51 -16.46 7.71
CA LEU A 194 -8.80 -15.85 7.99
C LEU A 194 -9.78 -16.13 6.84
N VAL A 195 -11.01 -16.46 7.19
CA VAL A 195 -12.09 -16.74 6.22
C VAL A 195 -13.18 -15.68 6.39
N GLY A 196 -13.64 -15.12 5.29
CA GLY A 196 -14.69 -14.10 5.27
C GLY A 196 -14.58 -13.22 4.03
N PRO A 197 -15.60 -12.40 3.73
CA PRO A 197 -15.51 -11.38 2.70
C PRO A 197 -14.48 -10.31 3.09
N GLU A 198 -13.76 -9.81 2.09
CA GLU A 198 -12.75 -8.77 2.28
C GLU A 198 -13.34 -7.39 2.00
N CYS A 199 -13.07 -6.41 2.85
CA CYS A 199 -13.44 -5.02 2.64
C CYS A 199 -12.22 -4.13 2.84
N SER A 200 -12.11 -3.06 2.05
CA SER A 200 -11.09 -2.04 2.18
C SER A 200 -11.71 -0.71 2.61
N LEU A 201 -11.13 -0.07 3.60
CA LEU A 201 -11.39 1.32 3.95
C LEU A 201 -10.11 2.12 3.71
N LEU A 202 -10.20 3.18 2.91
CA LEU A 202 -9.10 4.12 2.68
C LEU A 202 -9.40 5.43 3.42
N ALA A 203 -8.36 6.13 3.83
CA ALA A 203 -8.50 7.44 4.44
C ALA A 203 -7.38 8.38 4.00
N PHE A 204 -7.68 9.69 4.08
CA PHE A 204 -6.65 10.72 4.10
C PHE A 204 -6.22 10.97 5.53
N THR A 205 -4.92 11.19 5.74
CA THR A 205 -4.38 11.56 7.05
C THR A 205 -3.29 12.63 6.91
N ASP A 206 -3.20 13.45 7.92
CA ASP A 206 -2.11 14.44 8.13
C ASP A 206 -1.17 14.01 9.28
N GLY A 207 -1.19 12.72 9.66
CA GLY A 207 -0.45 12.19 10.80
C GLY A 207 -1.15 12.37 12.15
N LYS A 208 -2.31 13.02 12.18
CA LYS A 208 -3.11 13.27 13.41
C LYS A 208 -4.59 13.04 13.19
N THR A 209 -5.11 13.52 12.06
CA THR A 209 -6.53 13.42 11.70
C THR A 209 -6.69 12.33 10.66
N VAL A 210 -7.70 11.50 10.83
CA VAL A 210 -8.11 10.50 9.83
C VAL A 210 -9.43 10.92 9.20
N ARG A 211 -9.50 10.95 7.87
CA ARG A 211 -10.71 11.25 7.11
C ARG A 211 -11.04 10.06 6.21
N PRO A 212 -11.92 9.15 6.65
CA PRO A 212 -12.25 7.95 5.91
C PRO A 212 -12.99 8.29 4.60
N MET A 213 -12.72 7.48 3.59
CA MET A 213 -13.47 7.44 2.34
C MET A 213 -14.62 6.42 2.45
N ALA A 214 -15.43 6.30 1.40
CA ALA A 214 -16.38 5.21 1.32
C ALA A 214 -15.65 3.86 1.30
N THR A 215 -16.26 2.83 1.91
CA THR A 215 -15.77 1.46 1.84
C THR A 215 -15.69 0.95 0.40
N SER A 216 -14.76 0.07 0.11
CA SER A 216 -14.60 -0.56 -1.20
C SER A 216 -14.29 -2.03 -1.07
N GLN A 217 -14.75 -2.83 -2.03
CA GLN A 217 -14.44 -4.25 -2.12
C GLN A 217 -13.93 -4.57 -3.51
N ASP A 218 -12.72 -5.09 -3.58
CA ASP A 218 -12.12 -5.59 -4.81
C ASP A 218 -12.27 -7.12 -4.90
N HIS A 219 -12.46 -7.60 -6.14
CA HIS A 219 -12.55 -9.01 -6.46
C HIS A 219 -11.24 -9.45 -7.08
N LYS A 220 -10.46 -10.24 -6.34
CA LYS A 220 -9.10 -10.62 -6.73
C LYS A 220 -9.00 -11.97 -7.42
N ARG A 221 -9.93 -12.88 -7.16
CA ARG A 221 -9.91 -14.22 -7.72
C ARG A 221 -10.26 -14.20 -9.20
N ALA A 222 -9.54 -15.00 -9.98
CA ALA A 222 -9.65 -15.01 -11.44
C ALA A 222 -10.90 -15.73 -11.98
N LEU A 223 -11.48 -16.64 -11.20
CA LEU A 223 -12.57 -17.52 -11.65
C LEU A 223 -13.88 -17.19 -10.92
N GLU A 224 -14.99 -17.63 -11.50
CA GLU A 224 -16.33 -17.52 -10.94
C GLU A 224 -16.43 -18.20 -9.57
N GLY A 225 -17.26 -17.64 -8.67
CA GLY A 225 -17.45 -18.17 -7.32
C GLY A 225 -16.29 -17.86 -6.36
N ASP A 226 -15.52 -16.81 -6.62
CA ASP A 226 -14.33 -16.41 -5.85
C ASP A 226 -13.29 -17.54 -5.78
N LEU A 227 -13.03 -18.17 -6.93
CA LEU A 227 -12.10 -19.29 -7.10
C LEU A 227 -10.88 -18.89 -7.94
N GLY A 228 -9.89 -19.78 -7.98
CA GLY A 228 -8.66 -19.65 -8.77
C GLY A 228 -7.60 -18.77 -8.09
N PRO A 229 -6.54 -18.41 -8.83
CA PRO A 229 -5.44 -17.61 -8.30
C PRO A 229 -5.87 -16.14 -8.07
N ASN A 230 -5.16 -15.46 -7.17
CA ASN A 230 -5.30 -14.03 -7.00
C ASN A 230 -4.76 -13.28 -8.23
N THR A 231 -5.42 -12.17 -8.55
CA THR A 231 -5.01 -11.22 -9.60
C THR A 231 -4.73 -9.84 -8.98
N GLY A 232 -4.37 -8.87 -9.80
CA GLY A 232 -4.27 -7.47 -9.39
C GLY A 232 -5.62 -6.78 -9.12
N GLY A 233 -6.73 -7.51 -9.34
CA GLY A 233 -8.11 -7.07 -9.18
C GLY A 233 -8.89 -7.21 -10.48
N MET A 234 -10.04 -7.89 -10.41
CA MET A 234 -10.95 -8.11 -11.55
C MET A 234 -12.03 -7.03 -11.63
N GLY A 235 -12.22 -6.29 -10.56
CA GLY A 235 -13.17 -5.21 -10.44
C GLY A 235 -13.33 -4.78 -9.00
N VAL A 236 -13.91 -3.59 -8.81
CA VAL A 236 -14.15 -3.01 -7.50
C VAL A 236 -15.50 -2.30 -7.48
N TYR A 237 -16.20 -2.35 -6.37
CA TYR A 237 -17.38 -1.51 -6.14
C TYR A 237 -17.28 -0.78 -4.79
N SER A 238 -17.96 0.35 -4.71
CA SER A 238 -18.04 1.23 -3.54
C SER A 238 -19.38 2.00 -3.57
N PRO A 239 -20.07 2.21 -2.44
CA PRO A 239 -19.78 1.66 -1.11
C PRO A 239 -20.11 0.17 -1.03
N VAL A 240 -19.63 -0.50 0.07
CA VAL A 240 -19.80 -1.94 0.29
C VAL A 240 -21.02 -2.18 1.19
N PRO A 241 -22.10 -2.82 0.69
CA PRO A 241 -23.34 -2.95 1.44
C PRO A 241 -23.30 -3.98 2.57
N ILE A 242 -22.30 -4.87 2.59
CA ILE A 242 -22.15 -5.88 3.65
C ILE A 242 -21.49 -5.32 4.92
N VAL A 243 -20.92 -4.11 4.86
CA VAL A 243 -20.28 -3.47 6.02
C VAL A 243 -21.33 -2.73 6.82
N THR A 244 -21.50 -3.13 8.06
CA THR A 244 -22.40 -2.48 9.02
C THR A 244 -21.80 -1.16 9.53
N ASP A 245 -22.62 -0.29 10.12
CA ASP A 245 -22.14 0.95 10.74
C ASP A 245 -21.17 0.68 11.91
N GLU A 246 -21.35 -0.41 12.64
CA GLU A 246 -20.46 -0.82 13.74
C GLU A 246 -19.08 -1.27 13.24
N GLU A 247 -19.06 -2.10 12.19
CA GLU A 247 -17.81 -2.51 11.54
C GLU A 247 -17.08 -1.33 10.95
N HIS A 248 -17.81 -0.43 10.25
CA HIS A 248 -17.22 0.80 9.73
C HIS A 248 -16.59 1.65 10.84
N ALA A 249 -17.28 1.83 11.96
CA ALA A 249 -16.75 2.56 13.10
C ALA A 249 -15.49 1.89 13.69
N THR A 250 -15.48 0.56 13.72
CA THR A 250 -14.31 -0.23 14.15
C THR A 250 -13.13 -0.03 13.20
N MET A 251 -13.35 -0.09 11.88
CA MET A 251 -12.32 0.16 10.88
C MET A 251 -11.72 1.57 11.01
N VAL A 252 -12.56 2.59 11.22
CA VAL A 252 -12.10 3.97 11.46
C VAL A 252 -11.22 4.05 12.70
N LYS A 253 -11.65 3.42 13.80
CA LYS A 253 -10.88 3.37 15.05
C LYS A 253 -9.52 2.69 14.85
N VAL A 254 -9.46 1.60 14.10
CA VAL A 254 -8.20 0.92 13.76
C VAL A 254 -7.27 1.86 13.00
N MET A 255 -7.77 2.62 12.04
CA MET A 255 -6.96 3.62 11.31
C MET A 255 -6.45 4.72 12.24
N GLU A 256 -7.29 5.23 13.13
CA GLU A 256 -6.88 6.24 14.12
C GLU A 256 -5.81 5.71 15.08
N GLN A 257 -5.94 4.46 15.55
CA GLN A 257 -4.93 3.79 16.37
C GLN A 257 -3.60 3.62 15.61
N THR A 258 -3.66 3.19 14.34
CA THR A 258 -2.47 3.04 13.50
C THR A 258 -1.72 4.37 13.34
N VAL A 259 -2.45 5.44 13.02
CA VAL A 259 -1.84 6.78 12.85
C VAL A 259 -1.26 7.29 14.17
N ALA A 260 -1.95 7.05 15.29
CA ALA A 260 -1.48 7.45 16.61
C ALA A 260 -0.21 6.70 17.03
N GLU A 261 -0.13 5.38 16.74
CA GLU A 261 1.06 4.59 17.03
C GLU A 261 2.27 5.01 16.21
N LEU A 262 2.08 5.21 14.89
CA LEU A 262 3.14 5.75 14.03
C LEU A 262 3.67 7.10 14.55
N ALA A 263 2.77 7.98 14.96
CA ALA A 263 3.15 9.29 15.54
C ALA A 263 3.89 9.14 16.89
N ALA A 264 3.51 8.18 17.72
CA ALA A 264 4.17 7.89 18.99
C ALA A 264 5.59 7.33 18.78
N GLU A 265 5.83 6.60 17.71
CA GLU A 265 7.15 6.13 17.29
C GLU A 265 7.98 7.22 16.59
N GLY A 266 7.43 8.42 16.38
CA GLY A 266 8.09 9.52 15.70
C GLY A 266 8.07 9.43 14.18
N ILE A 267 7.29 8.50 13.63
CA ILE A 267 7.16 8.27 12.19
C ILE A 267 6.19 9.29 11.61
N ASP A 268 6.68 10.12 10.70
CA ASP A 268 5.87 11.11 10.00
C ASP A 268 5.03 10.46 8.91
N TYR A 269 3.74 10.25 9.20
CA TYR A 269 2.77 9.68 8.28
C TYR A 269 1.82 10.75 7.75
N GLN A 270 2.38 11.82 7.19
CA GLN A 270 1.61 12.94 6.66
C GLN A 270 1.20 12.71 5.22
N ILE A 271 -0.02 13.17 4.90
CA ILE A 271 -0.57 13.18 3.54
C ILE A 271 -0.33 11.82 2.89
N GLY A 272 -0.98 10.80 3.42
CA GLY A 272 -0.83 9.42 2.97
C GLY A 272 -2.18 8.74 2.80
N ARG A 273 -2.17 7.64 2.06
CA ARG A 273 -3.27 6.70 2.01
C ARG A 273 -3.07 5.68 3.16
N ALA A 274 -3.90 5.75 4.19
CA ALA A 274 -4.06 4.64 5.10
C ALA A 274 -5.09 3.67 4.50
N SER A 275 -4.80 2.39 4.55
CA SER A 275 -5.70 1.33 4.07
C SER A 275 -5.88 0.30 5.19
N CYS A 276 -7.12 0.05 5.57
CA CYS A 276 -7.50 -1.06 6.42
C CYS A 276 -8.17 -2.11 5.54
N ARG A 277 -7.68 -3.35 5.57
CA ARG A 277 -8.34 -4.51 4.97
C ARG A 277 -8.76 -5.44 6.07
N GLU A 278 -10.06 -5.54 6.27
CA GLU A 278 -10.67 -6.47 7.19
C GLU A 278 -11.39 -7.58 6.41
N ARG A 279 -11.34 -8.79 6.94
CA ARG A 279 -12.31 -9.83 6.57
C ARG A 279 -13.47 -9.74 7.53
N VAL A 280 -14.63 -9.41 6.97
CA VAL A 280 -15.90 -9.20 7.69
C VAL A 280 -16.62 -10.54 7.85
#